data_ea22accdfa4f7259b98e33bbbf81cb3b
#
_entry.id   ea22accdfa4f7259b98e33bbbf81cb3b
#
_cell.length_a   1.000
_cell.length_b   1.000
_cell.length_c   1.000
_cell.angle_alpha   90.00
_cell.angle_beta   90.00
_cell.angle_gamma   90.00
#
_symmetry.space_group_name_H-M   'P 1'
#
loop_
_entity.id
_entity.type
_entity.pdbx_description
1 polymer ?
#
loop_
_entity_poly.entity_id
_entity_poly.type
_entity_poly.pdbx_seq_one_letter_code
_entity_poly.pdbx_strand_id
1 'polypeptide(L)'
;KNITVYSTCEHHLLPIIGKAHVAYFSKGNVIGLSKMNRIVDYFSKRPQVQERLTIQVVKALQEALGTEDVACVIDAKHLCVNSRGIKDVDCSTVTAEFGGKFKDKNVKREFLGYISN
;
A
#
# COMPACT_ATOMS: atom_id res chain seq x y z
N LYS A 1 -9.74 2.04 -3.68
CA LYS A 1 -9.15 2.51 -2.42
C LYS A 1 -9.68 1.73 -1.23
N ASN A 2 -9.04 1.92 -0.06
CA ASN A 2 -9.46 1.32 1.22
C ASN A 2 -9.35 -0.21 1.27
N ILE A 3 -8.34 -0.78 0.62
CA ILE A 3 -8.06 -2.21 0.75
C ILE A 3 -7.46 -2.44 2.13
N THR A 4 -8.06 -3.34 2.92
CA THR A 4 -7.60 -3.62 4.27
C THR A 4 -6.21 -4.23 4.26
N VAL A 5 -5.31 -3.68 5.07
CA VAL A 5 -3.97 -4.23 5.32
C VAL A 5 -3.93 -4.72 6.76
N TYR A 6 -3.58 -5.98 6.92
CA TYR A 6 -3.32 -6.57 8.23
C TYR A 6 -2.03 -7.35 8.13
N SER A 7 -0.98 -6.84 8.77
CA SER A 7 0.35 -7.42 8.67
C SER A 7 1.01 -7.47 10.05
N THR A 8 2.26 -7.88 10.07
CA THR A 8 3.03 -7.99 11.31
C THR A 8 4.37 -7.29 11.12
N CYS A 9 4.72 -6.42 12.05
CA CYS A 9 6.01 -5.73 12.04
C CYS A 9 7.14 -6.74 12.21
N GLU A 10 8.10 -6.71 11.30
CA GLU A 10 9.23 -7.64 11.27
C GLU A 10 10.10 -7.53 12.54
N HIS A 11 10.25 -6.31 13.07
CA HIS A 11 11.11 -6.05 14.21
C HIS A 11 10.52 -6.48 15.56
N HIS A 12 9.23 -6.33 15.74
CA HIS A 12 8.59 -6.52 17.04
C HIS A 12 7.49 -7.58 17.03
N LEU A 13 7.15 -8.13 15.86
CA LEU A 13 6.07 -9.12 15.66
C LEU A 13 4.72 -8.63 16.18
N LEU A 14 4.49 -7.33 16.16
CA LEU A 14 3.22 -6.71 16.52
C LEU A 14 2.45 -6.28 15.29
N PRO A 15 1.11 -6.22 15.36
CA PRO A 15 0.29 -5.93 14.18
C PRO A 15 0.55 -4.57 13.55
N ILE A 16 0.44 -4.56 12.22
CA ILE A 16 0.34 -3.36 11.39
C ILE A 16 -1.07 -3.41 10.80
N ILE A 17 -1.87 -2.40 11.06
CA ILE A 17 -3.27 -2.35 10.61
C ILE A 17 -3.53 -1.06 9.86
N GLY A 18 -4.07 -1.16 8.66
CA GLY A 18 -4.33 0.03 7.88
C GLY A 18 -5.08 -0.21 6.59
N LYS A 19 -4.89 0.72 5.68
CA LYS A 19 -5.53 0.71 4.36
C LYS A 19 -4.50 0.93 3.27
N ALA A 20 -4.65 0.19 2.18
CA ALA A 20 -3.89 0.38 0.97
C ALA A 20 -4.77 0.99 -0.11
N HIS A 21 -4.22 1.93 -0.85
CA HIS A 21 -4.89 2.58 -1.98
C HIS A 21 -4.04 2.33 -3.20
N VAL A 22 -4.65 1.78 -4.25
CA VAL A 22 -3.95 1.36 -5.46
C VAL A 22 -4.57 2.05 -6.67
N ALA A 23 -3.72 2.46 -7.62
CA ALA A 23 -4.17 2.99 -8.89
C ALA A 23 -3.30 2.45 -10.02
N TYR A 24 -3.87 2.35 -11.22
CA TYR A 24 -3.11 1.96 -12.40
C TYR A 24 -3.73 2.55 -13.65
N PHE A 25 -2.90 2.68 -14.69
CA PHE A 25 -3.38 2.99 -16.04
C PHE A 25 -3.43 1.70 -16.83
N SER A 26 -4.59 1.39 -17.38
CA SER A 26 -4.77 0.17 -18.17
C SER A 26 -4.09 0.27 -19.54
N LYS A 27 -3.42 -0.82 -19.93
CA LYS A 27 -2.87 -0.98 -21.28
C LYS A 27 -3.56 -2.15 -22.01
N GLY A 28 -4.87 -2.26 -21.83
CA GLY A 28 -5.65 -3.32 -22.43
C GLY A 28 -5.92 -4.49 -21.49
N ASN A 29 -5.16 -4.62 -20.41
CA ASN A 29 -5.39 -5.62 -19.38
C ASN A 29 -6.07 -4.97 -18.18
N VAL A 30 -7.08 -5.64 -17.65
CA VAL A 30 -7.80 -5.18 -16.45
C VAL A 30 -7.66 -6.26 -15.38
N ILE A 31 -7.35 -5.84 -14.16
CA ILE A 31 -7.27 -6.75 -13.05
C ILE A 31 -8.61 -6.77 -12.31
N GLY A 32 -9.05 -7.94 -11.91
CA GLY A 32 -10.23 -8.06 -11.06
C GLY A 32 -9.98 -7.50 -9.67
N LEU A 33 -11.01 -6.90 -9.08
CA LEU A 33 -10.91 -6.32 -7.74
C LEU A 33 -10.48 -7.36 -6.71
N SER A 34 -11.00 -8.59 -6.84
CA SER A 34 -10.63 -9.69 -5.94
C SER A 34 -9.14 -10.02 -6.01
N LYS A 35 -8.58 -10.01 -7.23
CA LYS A 35 -7.16 -10.31 -7.42
C LYS A 35 -6.28 -9.22 -6.82
N MET A 36 -6.70 -7.97 -6.96
CA MET A 36 -5.99 -6.84 -6.36
C MET A 36 -5.94 -6.98 -4.84
N ASN A 37 -7.08 -7.31 -4.23
CA ASN A 37 -7.14 -7.55 -2.79
C ASN A 37 -6.26 -8.72 -2.37
N ARG A 38 -6.22 -9.80 -3.17
CA ARG A 38 -5.38 -10.96 -2.89
C ARG A 38 -3.89 -10.64 -2.92
N ILE A 39 -3.46 -9.78 -3.84
CA ILE A 39 -2.06 -9.39 -3.93
C ILE A 39 -1.65 -8.63 -2.68
N VAL A 40 -2.45 -7.66 -2.25
CA VAL A 40 -2.19 -6.92 -1.02
C VAL A 40 -2.14 -7.87 0.18
N ASP A 41 -3.13 -8.75 0.29
CA ASP A 41 -3.23 -9.70 1.40
C ASP A 41 -2.06 -10.69 1.42
N TYR A 42 -1.67 -11.19 0.24
CA TYR A 42 -0.55 -12.13 0.11
C TYR A 42 0.74 -11.59 0.70
N PHE A 43 1.10 -10.37 0.34
CA PHE A 43 2.32 -9.77 0.87
C PHE A 43 2.18 -9.30 2.31
N SER A 44 0.97 -8.97 2.75
CA SER A 44 0.70 -8.53 4.11
C SER A 44 0.83 -9.66 5.13
N LYS A 45 0.64 -10.91 4.72
CA LYS A 45 0.68 -12.06 5.64
C LYS A 45 2.07 -12.40 6.16
N ARG A 46 3.12 -11.85 5.57
CA ARG A 46 4.49 -12.07 6.04
C ARG A 46 4.86 -11.00 7.06
N PRO A 47 5.82 -11.26 7.95
CA PRO A 47 6.41 -10.18 8.73
C PRO A 47 6.98 -9.13 7.77
N GLN A 48 6.61 -7.86 7.94
CA GLN A 48 6.91 -6.83 6.97
C GLN A 48 7.52 -5.58 7.60
N VAL A 49 8.27 -4.85 6.76
CA VAL A 49 8.54 -3.44 6.92
C VAL A 49 7.60 -2.74 5.94
N GLN A 50 6.90 -1.72 6.39
CA GLN A 50 5.83 -1.11 5.58
C GLN A 50 6.33 -0.58 4.23
N GLU A 51 7.53 0.00 4.19
CA GLU A 51 8.12 0.50 2.95
C GLU A 51 8.33 -0.63 1.94
N ARG A 52 8.84 -1.77 2.41
CA ARG A 52 9.03 -2.95 1.56
C ARG A 52 7.70 -3.50 1.06
N LEU A 53 6.70 -3.56 1.92
CA LEU A 53 5.36 -4.03 1.55
C LEU A 53 4.80 -3.22 0.39
N THR A 54 4.91 -1.90 0.46
CA THR A 54 4.41 -0.99 -0.58
C THR A 54 5.09 -1.27 -1.92
N ILE A 55 6.42 -1.44 -1.91
CA ILE A 55 7.20 -1.73 -3.12
C ILE A 55 6.82 -3.09 -3.71
N GLN A 56 6.64 -4.10 -2.86
CA GLN A 56 6.28 -5.45 -3.31
C GLN A 56 4.90 -5.48 -3.97
N VAL A 57 3.93 -4.75 -3.42
CA VAL A 57 2.59 -4.65 -3.99
C VAL A 57 2.65 -4.02 -5.37
N VAL A 58 3.38 -2.92 -5.52
CA VAL A 58 3.51 -2.25 -6.82
C VAL A 58 4.16 -3.16 -7.85
N LYS A 59 5.26 -3.82 -7.49
CA LYS A 59 5.95 -4.73 -8.42
C LYS A 59 5.06 -5.88 -8.88
N ALA A 60 4.31 -6.48 -7.95
CA ALA A 60 3.42 -7.58 -8.29
C ALA A 60 2.30 -7.14 -9.23
N LEU A 61 1.76 -5.94 -9.02
CA LEU A 61 0.73 -5.39 -9.89
C LEU A 61 1.27 -5.01 -11.25
N GLN A 62 2.49 -4.48 -11.32
CA GLN A 62 3.16 -4.18 -12.58
C GLN A 62 3.32 -5.43 -13.43
N GLU A 63 3.72 -6.55 -12.83
CA GLU A 63 3.85 -7.82 -13.52
C GLU A 63 2.48 -8.36 -13.96
N ALA A 64 1.49 -8.31 -13.08
CA ALA A 64 0.15 -8.84 -13.38
C ALA A 64 -0.54 -8.06 -14.49
N LEU A 65 -0.32 -6.75 -14.57
CA LEU A 65 -0.97 -5.87 -15.55
C LEU A 65 -0.14 -5.65 -16.80
N GLY A 66 1.14 -6.01 -16.78
CA GLY A 66 2.05 -5.78 -17.89
C GLY A 66 2.32 -4.30 -18.16
N THR A 67 2.31 -3.46 -17.14
CA THR A 67 2.56 -2.03 -17.25
C THR A 67 3.35 -1.53 -16.04
N GLU A 68 4.17 -0.50 -16.28
CA GLU A 68 4.87 0.19 -15.20
C GLU A 68 3.96 1.21 -14.47
N ASP A 69 2.80 1.54 -15.04
CA ASP A 69 1.94 2.63 -14.59
C ASP A 69 1.05 2.18 -13.43
N VAL A 70 1.67 1.96 -12.27
CA VAL A 70 1.00 1.50 -11.06
C VAL A 70 1.48 2.34 -9.88
N ALA A 71 0.58 2.66 -8.96
CA ALA A 71 0.91 3.37 -7.73
C ALA A 71 0.20 2.73 -6.54
N CYS A 72 0.82 2.82 -5.37
CA CYS A 72 0.23 2.34 -4.13
C CYS A 72 0.62 3.28 -2.99
N VAL A 73 -0.36 3.57 -2.14
CA VAL A 73 -0.16 4.30 -0.88
C VAL A 73 -0.73 3.43 0.23
N ILE A 74 0.03 3.23 1.29
CA ILE A 74 -0.42 2.51 2.48
C ILE A 74 -0.39 3.47 3.66
N ASP A 75 -1.51 3.58 4.36
CA ASP A 75 -1.65 4.36 5.59
C ASP A 75 -2.00 3.37 6.70
N ALA A 76 -1.08 3.17 7.62
CA ALA A 76 -1.23 2.12 8.61
C ALA A 76 -0.72 2.54 9.98
N LYS A 77 -1.31 1.94 11.01
CA LYS A 77 -0.88 2.09 12.39
C LYS A 77 -0.04 0.87 12.78
N HIS A 78 1.11 1.14 13.40
CA HIS A 78 1.98 0.11 13.93
C HIS A 78 1.73 0.00 15.42
N LEU A 79 1.13 -1.10 15.85
CA LEU A 79 0.79 -1.28 17.27
C LEU A 79 2.04 -1.38 18.14
N CYS A 80 3.20 -1.70 17.58
CA CYS A 80 4.46 -1.66 18.29
C CYS A 80 4.83 -0.25 18.75
N VAL A 81 4.41 0.77 18.00
CA VAL A 81 4.60 2.18 18.37
C VAL A 81 3.47 2.65 19.29
N ASN A 82 2.23 2.27 18.96
CA ASN A 82 1.05 2.76 19.68
C ASN A 82 0.84 2.10 21.05
N SER A 83 1.34 0.86 21.26
CA SER A 83 1.04 0.09 22.46
C SER A 83 2.17 0.00 23.47
N ARG A 84 3.37 0.49 23.17
CA ARG A 84 4.56 0.33 24.05
C ARG A 84 4.87 1.58 24.88
N GLY A 85 3.84 2.19 25.43
CA GLY A 85 4.01 3.36 26.31
C GLY A 85 4.17 4.69 25.55
N ILE A 86 4.21 4.67 24.25
CA ILE A 86 4.13 5.88 23.43
C ILE A 86 2.65 6.22 23.33
N LYS A 87 2.26 7.32 23.96
CA LYS A 87 0.84 7.69 24.11
C LYS A 87 0.27 8.39 22.86
N ASP A 88 0.76 8.06 21.68
CA ASP A 88 0.28 8.67 20.45
C ASP A 88 -0.58 7.67 19.68
N VAL A 89 -1.82 7.50 20.14
CA VAL A 89 -2.76 6.53 19.56
C VAL A 89 -3.26 6.93 18.18
N ASP A 90 -3.06 8.18 17.79
CA ASP A 90 -3.50 8.69 16.48
C ASP A 90 -2.38 8.66 15.44
N CYS A 91 -1.18 8.25 15.83
CA CYS A 91 -0.04 8.20 14.93
C CYS A 91 -0.23 7.10 13.87
N SER A 92 0.03 7.47 12.62
CA SER A 92 0.06 6.51 11.51
C SER A 92 1.28 6.75 10.64
N THR A 93 1.66 5.72 9.88
CA THR A 93 2.75 5.79 8.93
C THR A 93 2.18 5.70 7.52
N VAL A 94 2.56 6.64 6.66
CA VAL A 94 2.14 6.65 5.26
C VAL A 94 3.36 6.34 4.40
N THR A 95 3.25 5.32 3.57
CA THR A 95 4.28 4.96 2.60
C THR A 95 3.68 4.93 1.20
N ALA A 96 4.49 5.27 0.21
CA ALA A 96 4.01 5.37 -1.17
C ALA A 96 5.07 4.87 -2.14
N GLU A 97 4.60 4.26 -3.24
CA GLU A 97 5.46 3.88 -4.37
C GLU A 97 4.73 4.25 -5.65
N PHE A 98 5.44 4.92 -6.54
CA PHE A 98 4.89 5.43 -7.79
C PHE A 98 5.72 4.91 -8.96
N GLY A 99 5.07 4.23 -9.92
CA GLY A 99 5.72 3.71 -11.12
C GLY A 99 5.20 4.36 -12.38
N GLY A 100 6.02 4.39 -13.41
CA GLY A 100 5.62 4.87 -14.74
C GLY A 100 5.04 6.27 -14.74
N LYS A 101 3.84 6.41 -15.27
CA LYS A 101 3.15 7.72 -15.38
C LYS A 101 2.87 8.38 -14.03
N PHE A 102 2.82 7.60 -12.93
CA PHE A 102 2.59 8.14 -11.60
C PHE A 102 3.80 8.91 -11.06
N LYS A 103 4.94 8.84 -11.72
CA LYS A 103 6.10 9.68 -11.38
C LYS A 103 5.88 11.14 -11.80
N ASP A 104 4.93 11.39 -12.72
CA ASP A 104 4.57 12.74 -13.10
C ASP A 104 3.87 13.46 -11.96
N LYS A 105 4.27 14.70 -11.72
CA LYS A 105 3.78 15.49 -10.59
C LYS A 105 2.26 15.69 -10.59
N ASN A 106 1.68 15.93 -11.76
CA ASN A 106 0.24 16.18 -11.89
C ASN A 106 -0.58 14.90 -11.70
N VAL A 107 -0.10 13.79 -12.26
CA VAL A 107 -0.75 12.49 -12.11
C VAL A 107 -0.72 12.03 -10.64
N LYS A 108 0.43 12.21 -10.00
CA LYS A 108 0.60 11.89 -8.58
C LYS A 108 -0.37 12.71 -7.72
N ARG A 109 -0.50 14.00 -8.00
CA ARG A 109 -1.42 14.89 -7.28
C ARG A 109 -2.86 14.44 -7.45
N GLU A 110 -3.24 14.05 -8.65
CA GLU A 110 -4.60 13.58 -8.93
C GLU A 110 -4.91 12.32 -8.13
N PHE A 111 -4.00 11.35 -8.13
CA PHE A 111 -4.17 10.12 -7.36
C PHE A 111 -4.32 10.41 -5.87
N LEU A 112 -3.43 11.23 -5.31
CA LEU A 112 -3.48 11.59 -3.90
C LEU A 112 -4.77 12.33 -3.54
N GLY A 113 -5.32 13.10 -4.48
CA GLY A 113 -6.61 13.74 -4.31
C GLY A 113 -7.77 12.76 -4.16
N TYR A 114 -7.74 11.65 -4.89
CA TYR A 114 -8.78 10.63 -4.80
C TYR A 114 -8.79 9.90 -3.45
N ILE A 115 -7.65 9.79 -2.80
CA ILE A 115 -7.54 9.03 -1.55
C ILE A 115 -7.61 9.90 -0.29
N SER A 116 -7.61 11.21 -0.44
CA SER A 116 -7.57 12.13 0.70
C SER A 116 -8.93 12.35 1.38
N ASN A 117 -9.98 11.71 0.90
CA ASN A 117 -11.32 11.80 1.48
C ASN A 117 -11.67 10.56 2.27
#